data_6c365fcb6f8b0a19f983c0e11ca897b2
#
_entry.id   6c365fcb6f8b0a19f983c0e11ca897b2
#
_cell.length_a   1.000
_cell.length_b   1.000
_cell.length_c   1.000
_cell.angle_alpha   90.00
_cell.angle_beta   90.00
_cell.angle_gamma   90.00
#
_symmetry.space_group_name_H-M   'P 1'
#
loop_
_entity.id
_entity.type
_entity.pdbx_description
1 polymer ?
#
loop_
_entity_poly.entity_id
_entity_poly.type
_entity_poly.pdbx_seq_one_letter_code
_entity_poly.pdbx_strand_id
1 'polypeptide(L)'
;MGAGPNGLVAALTLARAGVAVDVFEAGDEAGGGCRTAELTVPGFRHDVCSAVHPLLMASPAFADIDLPAHGVRLLTPSVAFAHPLDAGRAVCVGGTVDQVSASLGADGPAYARIFSPLVRNMDRILPAFLGDMRSVPAHPLAAAGFGLRGLRSATRLADRFTTEEGRALVAGTAAHSMLPLTAPLSGVFPRLFTALAHRYGWPVVEGGSAAIVDALITELTSLGGRVETGHLVKRLDELPPARAVLLDVTPRQLLEMAGDSMPRRYGEALARYRYGPGVCKVDWALSGPVPWSAEGCRRAVTVHVGGTFEEIARSEADVNTGRHPDRPYCLVTQPCVVDAHRAPAGRHTLWAYCHVPNGSDVDMTERIEAQIERFAPGFRDLVLARSTCTAVDEEAHNPSYVGGDINAGAATLRQMIFRPTARWDPYRTALRGVYLCSAATPPGGGVHGMCGLGAARAALHELGHGGALPAAS
;
A
#
# COMPACT_ATOMS: atom_id res chain seq x y z
N MET A 1 -2.92 -20.15 -1.48
CA MET A 1 -4.15 -19.56 -2.05
C MET A 1 -3.99 -18.06 -2.12
N GLY A 2 -4.39 -17.49 -3.26
CA GLY A 2 -4.17 -16.10 -3.61
C GLY A 2 -2.82 -15.87 -4.27
N ALA A 3 -2.83 -15.32 -5.51
CA ALA A 3 -1.64 -14.99 -6.29
C ALA A 3 -1.36 -13.47 -6.28
N GLY A 4 -1.65 -12.80 -5.18
CA GLY A 4 -1.16 -11.46 -4.87
C GLY A 4 0.30 -11.46 -4.44
N PRO A 5 0.96 -10.29 -4.30
CA PRO A 5 2.38 -10.21 -3.95
C PRO A 5 2.78 -11.00 -2.69
N ASN A 6 1.92 -11.01 -1.66
CA ASN A 6 2.19 -11.78 -0.44
C ASN A 6 2.10 -13.28 -0.66
N GLY A 7 1.05 -13.76 -1.36
CA GLY A 7 0.89 -15.18 -1.68
C GLY A 7 2.02 -15.69 -2.56
N LEU A 8 2.43 -14.92 -3.58
CA LEU A 8 3.53 -15.30 -4.47
C LEU A 8 4.89 -15.28 -3.77
N VAL A 9 5.16 -14.30 -2.89
CA VAL A 9 6.39 -14.31 -2.07
C VAL A 9 6.39 -15.50 -1.12
N ALA A 10 5.25 -15.87 -0.54
CA ALA A 10 5.15 -17.07 0.28
C ALA A 10 5.45 -18.34 -0.53
N ALA A 11 4.84 -18.47 -1.69
CA ALA A 11 5.05 -19.58 -2.61
C ALA A 11 6.52 -19.71 -3.03
N LEU A 12 7.13 -18.59 -3.45
CA LEU A 12 8.53 -18.53 -3.85
C LEU A 12 9.47 -18.91 -2.71
N THR A 13 9.20 -18.42 -1.49
CA THR A 13 9.99 -18.76 -0.30
C THR A 13 9.96 -20.27 -0.01
N LEU A 14 8.80 -20.92 -0.14
CA LEU A 14 8.65 -22.36 0.03
C LEU A 14 9.35 -23.14 -1.08
N ALA A 15 9.19 -22.73 -2.35
CA ALA A 15 9.80 -23.37 -3.50
C ALA A 15 11.34 -23.33 -3.44
N ARG A 16 11.92 -22.20 -3.05
CA ARG A 16 13.38 -22.03 -2.83
C ARG A 16 13.91 -22.94 -1.71
N ALA A 17 13.07 -23.31 -0.75
CA ALA A 17 13.39 -24.30 0.29
C ALA A 17 13.19 -25.76 -0.16
N GLY A 18 12.88 -26.00 -1.44
CA GLY A 18 12.69 -27.33 -2.00
C GLY A 18 11.32 -27.95 -1.71
N VAL A 19 10.34 -27.15 -1.30
CA VAL A 19 8.96 -27.61 -1.10
C VAL A 19 8.18 -27.45 -2.41
N ALA A 20 7.48 -28.52 -2.83
CA ALA A 20 6.56 -28.43 -3.97
C ALA A 20 5.37 -27.51 -3.64
N VAL A 21 5.03 -26.59 -4.53
CA VAL A 21 4.03 -25.55 -4.30
C VAL A 21 3.06 -25.44 -5.47
N ASP A 22 1.78 -25.47 -5.16
CA ASP A 22 0.69 -25.10 -6.06
C ASP A 22 -0.02 -23.86 -5.50
N VAL A 23 -0.25 -22.85 -6.35
CA VAL A 23 -0.95 -21.60 -6.01
C VAL A 23 -2.29 -21.57 -6.73
N PHE A 24 -3.37 -21.41 -5.98
CA PHE A 24 -4.74 -21.26 -6.50
C PHE A 24 -5.17 -19.79 -6.38
N GLU A 25 -5.56 -19.19 -7.50
CA GLU A 25 -6.05 -17.81 -7.59
C GLU A 25 -7.52 -17.81 -8.05
N ALA A 26 -8.37 -17.07 -7.34
CA ALA A 26 -9.79 -16.99 -7.65
C ALA A 26 -10.08 -16.18 -8.90
N GLY A 27 -9.30 -15.14 -9.16
CA GLY A 27 -9.44 -14.29 -10.34
C GLY A 27 -8.92 -14.96 -11.61
N ASP A 28 -9.37 -14.49 -12.76
CA ASP A 28 -8.88 -14.96 -14.07
C ASP A 28 -7.41 -14.58 -14.30
N GLU A 29 -6.93 -13.57 -13.57
CA GLU A 29 -5.55 -13.08 -13.62
C GLU A 29 -4.94 -13.04 -12.20
N ALA A 30 -3.68 -13.42 -12.11
CA ALA A 30 -2.90 -13.25 -10.89
C ALA A 30 -2.57 -11.76 -10.64
N GLY A 31 -2.26 -11.40 -9.39
CA GLY A 31 -1.68 -10.10 -9.07
C GLY A 31 -2.31 -9.37 -7.90
N GLY A 32 -3.52 -9.70 -7.49
CA GLY A 32 -4.19 -9.01 -6.39
C GLY A 32 -4.22 -7.50 -6.61
N GLY A 33 -3.57 -6.72 -5.73
CA GLY A 33 -3.43 -5.26 -5.87
C GLY A 33 -2.37 -4.79 -6.86
N CYS A 34 -1.54 -5.68 -7.40
CA CYS A 34 -0.50 -5.38 -8.40
C CYS A 34 -0.90 -5.84 -9.80
N ARG A 35 -2.04 -5.35 -10.29
CA ARG A 35 -2.50 -5.60 -11.66
C ARG A 35 -2.47 -4.31 -12.47
N THR A 36 -2.35 -4.45 -13.80
CA THR A 36 -2.38 -3.34 -14.75
C THR A 36 -3.33 -3.71 -15.87
N ALA A 37 -4.28 -2.84 -16.19
CA ALA A 37 -5.32 -3.10 -17.18
C ALA A 37 -5.70 -1.85 -17.97
N GLU A 38 -6.33 -2.04 -19.11
CA GLU A 38 -6.95 -0.97 -19.91
C GLU A 38 -8.36 -0.70 -19.35
N LEU A 39 -8.45 0.07 -18.26
CA LEU A 39 -9.70 0.31 -17.53
C LEU A 39 -10.61 1.34 -18.20
N THR A 40 -10.09 2.16 -19.13
CA THR A 40 -10.83 3.23 -19.79
C THR A 40 -11.06 2.90 -21.27
N VAL A 41 -10.13 3.30 -22.12
CA VAL A 41 -10.17 3.03 -23.55
C VAL A 41 -8.89 2.33 -24.01
N PRO A 42 -8.91 1.60 -25.14
CA PRO A 42 -7.74 0.87 -25.62
C PRO A 42 -6.49 1.73 -25.72
N GLY A 43 -5.35 1.15 -25.33
CA GLY A 43 -4.04 1.78 -25.34
C GLY A 43 -3.71 2.61 -24.06
N PHE A 44 -4.65 2.75 -23.12
CA PHE A 44 -4.41 3.43 -21.84
C PHE A 44 -4.30 2.40 -20.71
N ARG A 45 -3.08 2.21 -20.18
CA ARG A 45 -2.75 1.20 -19.18
C ARG A 45 -2.76 1.81 -17.78
N HIS A 46 -3.69 1.37 -16.95
CA HIS A 46 -3.88 1.83 -15.57
C HIS A 46 -3.42 0.75 -14.59
N ASP A 47 -2.82 1.19 -13.47
CA ASP A 47 -2.62 0.30 -12.33
C ASP A 47 -3.94 0.15 -11.57
N VAL A 48 -4.38 -1.08 -11.41
CA VAL A 48 -5.70 -1.37 -10.82
C VAL A 48 -5.80 -0.89 -9.37
N CYS A 49 -4.72 -1.05 -8.58
CA CYS A 49 -4.66 -0.53 -7.21
C CYS A 49 -3.29 0.10 -6.91
N SER A 50 -2.24 -0.67 -6.80
CA SER A 50 -0.91 -0.17 -6.41
C SER A 50 -0.11 0.30 -7.62
N ALA A 51 0.46 1.52 -7.59
CA ALA A 51 1.23 2.10 -8.69
C ALA A 51 2.64 2.56 -8.29
N VAL A 52 2.87 2.89 -7.04
CA VAL A 52 4.17 3.35 -6.53
C VAL A 52 4.68 2.44 -5.43
N HIS A 53 5.97 2.10 -5.49
CA HIS A 53 6.51 0.96 -4.76
C HIS A 53 7.73 1.27 -3.87
N PRO A 54 7.71 2.28 -2.97
CA PRO A 54 8.82 2.57 -2.08
C PRO A 54 9.07 1.44 -1.07
N LEU A 55 8.01 0.73 -0.64
CA LEU A 55 8.13 -0.39 0.29
C LEU A 55 8.73 -1.64 -0.36
N LEU A 56 8.50 -1.86 -1.65
CA LEU A 56 9.13 -2.95 -2.40
C LEU A 56 10.66 -2.81 -2.38
N MET A 57 11.16 -1.59 -2.66
CA MET A 57 12.60 -1.28 -2.65
C MET A 57 13.25 -1.49 -1.28
N ALA A 58 12.47 -1.30 -0.23
CA ALA A 58 12.93 -1.37 1.16
C ALA A 58 12.74 -2.76 1.79
N SER A 59 12.08 -3.68 1.08
CA SER A 59 11.63 -4.94 1.66
C SER A 59 12.68 -6.05 1.58
N PRO A 60 13.03 -6.67 2.72
CA PRO A 60 13.84 -7.89 2.72
C PRO A 60 13.25 -9.05 1.91
N ALA A 61 11.92 -9.11 1.75
CA ALA A 61 11.27 -10.18 0.98
C ALA A 61 11.56 -10.10 -0.52
N PHE A 62 11.94 -8.92 -1.02
CA PHE A 62 12.34 -8.71 -2.41
C PHE A 62 13.85 -8.60 -2.61
N ALA A 63 14.64 -8.57 -1.53
CA ALA A 63 16.09 -8.37 -1.62
C ALA A 63 16.82 -9.46 -2.43
N ASP A 64 16.32 -10.71 -2.34
CA ASP A 64 16.89 -11.86 -3.04
C ASP A 64 16.20 -12.16 -4.39
N ILE A 65 15.29 -11.30 -4.85
CA ILE A 65 14.58 -11.43 -6.12
C ILE A 65 15.21 -10.47 -7.13
N ASP A 66 15.85 -11.01 -8.15
CA ASP A 66 16.44 -10.20 -9.22
C ASP A 66 15.35 -9.70 -10.18
N LEU A 67 14.58 -8.69 -9.72
CA LEU A 67 13.51 -8.07 -10.50
C LEU A 67 14.00 -7.59 -11.89
N PRO A 68 15.17 -6.94 -12.03
CA PRO A 68 15.71 -6.57 -13.34
C PRO A 68 15.95 -7.76 -14.27
N ALA A 69 16.47 -8.88 -13.77
CA ALA A 69 16.67 -10.09 -14.59
C ALA A 69 15.35 -10.66 -15.13
N HIS A 70 14.24 -10.40 -14.44
CA HIS A 70 12.89 -10.75 -14.87
C HIS A 70 12.18 -9.63 -15.66
N GLY A 71 12.92 -8.61 -16.12
CA GLY A 71 12.40 -7.54 -16.97
C GLY A 71 11.67 -6.40 -16.22
N VAL A 72 11.67 -6.40 -14.91
CA VAL A 72 11.07 -5.31 -14.12
C VAL A 72 12.00 -4.11 -14.07
N ARG A 73 11.58 -2.99 -14.64
CA ARG A 73 12.30 -1.73 -14.58
C ARG A 73 11.58 -0.74 -13.67
N LEU A 74 12.33 -0.19 -12.71
CA LEU A 74 11.82 0.79 -11.77
C LEU A 74 12.24 2.20 -12.19
N LEU A 75 11.25 3.04 -12.46
CA LEU A 75 11.43 4.44 -12.90
C LEU A 75 11.21 5.36 -11.71
N THR A 76 12.25 6.09 -11.30
CA THR A 76 12.19 6.99 -10.15
C THR A 76 12.01 8.43 -10.61
N PRO A 77 10.92 9.13 -10.20
CA PRO A 77 10.69 10.52 -10.55
C PRO A 77 11.65 11.47 -9.80
N SER A 78 11.90 12.64 -10.36
CA SER A 78 12.68 13.70 -9.70
C SER A 78 11.94 14.31 -8.50
N VAL A 79 10.62 14.29 -8.54
CA VAL A 79 9.72 14.67 -7.42
C VAL A 79 8.90 13.44 -7.06
N ALA A 80 9.12 12.90 -5.88
CA ALA A 80 8.45 11.72 -5.37
C ALA A 80 6.94 11.98 -5.21
N PHE A 81 6.62 13.02 -4.46
CA PHE A 81 5.26 13.49 -4.30
C PHE A 81 5.20 15.01 -4.08
N ALA A 82 4.08 15.59 -4.47
CA ALA A 82 3.78 16.99 -4.30
C ALA A 82 2.45 17.19 -3.59
N HIS A 83 2.28 18.35 -2.98
CA HIS A 83 1.08 18.73 -2.28
C HIS A 83 0.68 20.15 -2.71
N PRO A 84 -0.33 20.32 -3.58
CA PRO A 84 -0.76 21.62 -4.05
C PRO A 84 -1.53 22.37 -2.98
N LEU A 85 -1.34 23.69 -2.98
CA LEU A 85 -2.07 24.69 -2.22
C LEU A 85 -2.66 25.72 -3.17
N ASP A 86 -3.60 26.51 -2.69
CA ASP A 86 -4.19 27.57 -3.48
C ASP A 86 -3.14 28.60 -3.97
N ALA A 87 -3.48 29.36 -4.99
CA ALA A 87 -2.63 30.37 -5.64
C ALA A 87 -1.35 29.80 -6.29
N GLY A 88 -1.41 28.56 -6.80
CA GLY A 88 -0.31 27.93 -7.52
C GLY A 88 0.90 27.53 -6.65
N ARG A 89 0.75 27.54 -5.34
CA ARG A 89 1.77 27.07 -4.40
C ARG A 89 1.75 25.55 -4.29
N ALA A 90 2.87 24.98 -3.94
CA ALA A 90 2.97 23.56 -3.59
C ALA A 90 4.19 23.29 -2.71
N VAL A 91 4.13 22.26 -1.90
CA VAL A 91 5.31 21.64 -1.31
C VAL A 91 5.62 20.35 -2.06
N CYS A 92 6.90 20.12 -2.35
CA CYS A 92 7.38 18.98 -3.11
C CYS A 92 8.45 18.22 -2.31
N VAL A 93 8.41 16.90 -2.37
CA VAL A 93 9.46 16.03 -1.82
C VAL A 93 10.12 15.28 -2.96
N GLY A 94 11.45 15.40 -3.02
CA GLY A 94 12.31 14.73 -3.99
C GLY A 94 13.77 15.12 -3.74
N GLY A 95 14.69 14.32 -4.24
CA GLY A 95 16.11 14.54 -3.99
C GLY A 95 16.51 14.38 -2.52
N THR A 96 17.46 15.21 -2.05
CA THR A 96 18.01 15.12 -0.69
C THR A 96 17.16 15.87 0.35
N VAL A 97 17.32 15.49 1.64
CA VAL A 97 16.69 16.23 2.74
C VAL A 97 17.10 17.70 2.74
N ASP A 98 18.36 18.00 2.41
CA ASP A 98 18.88 19.37 2.40
C ASP A 98 18.22 20.20 1.29
N GLN A 99 17.97 19.63 0.11
CA GLN A 99 17.28 20.29 -0.98
C GLN A 99 15.85 20.66 -0.61
N VAL A 100 15.09 19.73 -0.03
CA VAL A 100 13.73 20.00 0.43
C VAL A 100 13.73 20.98 1.62
N SER A 101 14.68 20.86 2.54
CA SER A 101 14.86 21.80 3.65
C SER A 101 15.05 23.24 3.14
N ALA A 102 15.93 23.41 2.15
CA ALA A 102 16.15 24.72 1.53
C ALA A 102 14.89 25.31 0.87
N SER A 103 14.06 24.47 0.23
CA SER A 103 12.82 24.92 -0.42
C SER A 103 11.72 25.31 0.56
N LEU A 104 11.75 24.80 1.81
CA LEU A 104 10.74 25.07 2.84
C LEU A 104 11.00 26.38 3.63
N GLY A 105 12.06 27.12 3.33
CA GLY A 105 12.32 28.41 3.97
C GLY A 105 12.35 28.32 5.50
N ALA A 106 11.42 29.01 6.18
CA ALA A 106 11.34 29.06 7.63
C ALA A 106 11.20 27.68 8.28
N ASP A 107 10.55 26.73 7.62
CA ASP A 107 10.34 25.36 8.13
C ASP A 107 11.49 24.39 7.77
N GLY A 108 12.46 24.81 6.97
CA GLY A 108 13.59 23.99 6.57
C GLY A 108 14.36 23.38 7.76
N PRO A 109 14.75 24.15 8.78
CA PRO A 109 15.42 23.61 9.98
C PRO A 109 14.58 22.57 10.73
N ALA A 110 13.26 22.75 10.80
CA ALA A 110 12.36 21.79 11.42
C ALA A 110 12.29 20.48 10.61
N TYR A 111 12.19 20.60 9.28
CA TYR A 111 12.20 19.48 8.35
C TYR A 111 13.50 18.66 8.48
N ALA A 112 14.65 19.30 8.36
CA ALA A 112 15.96 18.61 8.48
C ALA A 112 16.11 17.90 9.84
N ARG A 113 15.71 18.54 10.95
CA ARG A 113 15.77 17.96 12.30
C ARG A 113 14.92 16.71 12.44
N ILE A 114 13.79 16.63 11.73
CA ILE A 114 12.87 15.49 11.78
C ILE A 114 13.37 14.38 10.85
N PHE A 115 13.66 14.68 9.59
CA PHE A 115 13.85 13.69 8.54
C PHE A 115 15.28 13.22 8.36
N SER A 116 16.32 14.06 8.58
CA SER A 116 17.71 13.61 8.42
C SER A 116 18.09 12.42 9.33
N PRO A 117 17.70 12.39 10.62
CA PRO A 117 17.97 11.23 11.46
C PRO A 117 17.19 9.98 11.01
N LEU A 118 15.97 10.13 10.48
CA LEU A 118 15.16 9.03 9.99
C LEU A 118 15.81 8.41 8.76
N VAL A 119 16.19 9.23 7.78
CA VAL A 119 16.85 8.78 6.54
C VAL A 119 18.17 8.05 6.85
N ARG A 120 19.02 8.61 7.74
CA ARG A 120 20.28 7.96 8.13
C ARG A 120 20.11 6.63 8.86
N ASN A 121 19.01 6.45 9.58
CA ASN A 121 18.76 5.23 10.37
C ASN A 121 17.67 4.33 9.74
N MET A 122 17.27 4.58 8.50
CA MET A 122 16.17 3.86 7.88
C MET A 122 16.42 2.35 7.84
N ASP A 123 17.61 1.92 7.47
CA ASP A 123 18.00 0.50 7.42
C ASP A 123 17.91 -0.21 8.79
N ARG A 124 17.99 0.56 9.89
CA ARG A 124 17.82 0.04 11.27
C ARG A 124 16.38 0.08 11.76
N ILE A 125 15.56 0.96 11.17
CA ILE A 125 14.14 1.17 11.53
C ILE A 125 13.26 0.19 10.77
N LEU A 126 13.52 0.01 9.49
CA LEU A 126 12.68 -0.80 8.59
C LEU A 126 12.45 -2.24 9.05
N PRO A 127 13.45 -2.99 9.52
CA PRO A 127 13.22 -4.35 9.99
C PRO A 127 12.20 -4.44 11.14
N ALA A 128 12.15 -3.42 12.00
CA ALA A 128 11.15 -3.36 13.06
C ALA A 128 9.76 -2.95 12.56
N PHE A 129 9.70 -2.12 11.52
CA PHE A 129 8.43 -1.70 10.90
C PHE A 129 7.85 -2.77 9.98
N LEU A 130 8.68 -3.40 9.16
CA LEU A 130 8.29 -4.44 8.22
C LEU A 130 8.24 -5.85 8.83
N GLY A 131 8.59 -6.00 10.10
CA GLY A 131 8.52 -7.26 10.85
C GLY A 131 7.27 -7.38 11.71
N ASP A 132 7.25 -8.43 12.54
CA ASP A 132 6.27 -8.54 13.62
C ASP A 132 6.67 -7.60 14.77
N MET A 133 5.84 -6.61 15.06
CA MET A 133 6.07 -5.61 16.12
C MET A 133 6.20 -6.22 17.53
N ARG A 134 5.87 -7.51 17.70
CA ARG A 134 6.05 -8.26 18.97
C ARG A 134 7.41 -8.94 19.08
N SER A 135 8.17 -9.01 17.99
CA SER A 135 9.53 -9.50 18.00
C SER A 135 10.50 -8.44 18.57
N VAL A 136 11.59 -8.90 19.17
CA VAL A 136 12.65 -8.00 19.63
C VAL A 136 13.40 -7.50 18.38
N PRO A 137 13.39 -6.19 18.08
CA PRO A 137 14.08 -5.69 16.90
C PRO A 137 15.60 -5.77 17.05
N ALA A 138 16.31 -6.02 15.96
CA ALA A 138 17.78 -6.06 15.92
C ALA A 138 18.43 -4.74 16.43
N HIS A 139 17.72 -3.61 16.24
CA HIS A 139 18.15 -2.29 16.68
C HIS A 139 17.12 -1.65 17.63
N PRO A 140 17.02 -2.11 18.90
CA PRO A 140 15.92 -1.72 19.79
C PRO A 140 15.85 -0.21 20.07
N LEU A 141 16.97 0.48 20.18
CA LEU A 141 16.99 1.94 20.42
C LEU A 141 16.47 2.73 19.21
N ALA A 142 16.82 2.32 18.00
CA ALA A 142 16.32 2.97 16.78
C ALA A 142 14.82 2.72 16.61
N ALA A 143 14.37 1.48 16.81
CA ALA A 143 12.98 1.08 16.75
C ALA A 143 12.14 1.78 17.82
N ALA A 144 12.59 1.82 19.07
CA ALA A 144 11.93 2.52 20.15
C ALA A 144 11.84 4.04 19.91
N GLY A 145 12.94 4.64 19.43
CA GLY A 145 12.97 6.07 19.09
C GLY A 145 11.99 6.42 17.95
N PHE A 146 11.85 5.56 16.95
CA PHE A 146 10.86 5.71 15.88
C PHE A 146 9.45 5.47 16.39
N GLY A 147 9.21 4.37 17.10
CA GLY A 147 7.90 3.97 17.63
C GLY A 147 7.31 5.00 18.58
N LEU A 148 8.08 5.48 19.59
CA LEU A 148 7.61 6.50 20.54
C LEU A 148 7.23 7.83 19.88
N ARG A 149 7.95 8.21 18.81
CA ARG A 149 7.60 9.40 18.02
C ARG A 149 6.43 9.12 17.10
N GLY A 150 6.34 7.90 16.56
CA GLY A 150 5.26 7.43 15.69
C GLY A 150 3.92 7.28 16.42
N LEU A 151 3.90 6.97 17.72
CA LEU A 151 2.68 6.93 18.52
C LEU A 151 1.95 8.29 18.59
N ARG A 152 2.66 9.38 18.28
CA ARG A 152 2.04 10.71 18.25
C ARG A 152 1.21 10.89 16.98
N SER A 153 0.17 11.73 17.10
CA SER A 153 -0.69 12.09 15.97
C SER A 153 0.06 12.94 14.91
N ALA A 154 -0.48 12.95 13.69
CA ALA A 154 -0.01 13.83 12.64
C ALA A 154 -0.18 15.31 13.01
N THR A 155 -1.24 15.67 13.73
CA THR A 155 -1.44 17.03 14.25
C THR A 155 -0.24 17.50 15.08
N ARG A 156 0.21 16.67 16.03
CA ARG A 156 1.40 17.01 16.85
C ARG A 156 2.70 17.08 16.05
N LEU A 157 2.76 16.40 14.91
CA LEU A 157 3.90 16.54 13.99
C LEU A 157 3.78 17.86 13.22
N ALA A 158 2.59 18.17 12.69
CA ALA A 158 2.31 19.41 11.95
C ALA A 158 2.56 20.68 12.81
N ASP A 159 2.35 20.62 14.11
CA ASP A 159 2.65 21.71 15.04
C ASP A 159 4.16 22.07 15.13
N ARG A 160 5.03 21.29 14.49
CA ARG A 160 6.47 21.60 14.34
C ARG A 160 6.77 22.51 13.15
N PHE A 161 5.79 22.73 12.30
CA PHE A 161 5.86 23.55 11.10
C PHE A 161 4.99 24.79 11.29
N THR A 162 5.45 25.90 10.73
CA THR A 162 4.81 27.22 10.86
C THR A 162 4.13 27.66 9.58
N THR A 163 4.54 27.11 8.43
CA THR A 163 3.97 27.41 7.13
C THR A 163 2.86 26.43 6.75
N GLU A 164 1.96 26.84 5.86
CA GLU A 164 0.96 25.96 5.29
C GLU A 164 1.61 24.80 4.53
N GLU A 165 2.70 25.05 3.80
CA GLU A 165 3.44 24.08 3.03
C GLU A 165 3.97 22.94 3.92
N GLY A 166 4.64 23.29 5.02
CA GLY A 166 5.17 22.28 5.96
C GLY A 166 4.06 21.47 6.64
N ARG A 167 2.95 22.12 7.00
CA ARG A 167 1.79 21.48 7.61
C ARG A 167 1.04 20.59 6.62
N ALA A 168 0.83 21.06 5.37
CA ALA A 168 0.16 20.34 4.31
C ALA A 168 0.93 19.08 3.90
N LEU A 169 2.27 19.14 3.82
CA LEU A 169 3.12 17.96 3.60
C LEU A 169 2.86 16.87 4.63
N VAL A 170 2.75 17.24 5.91
CA VAL A 170 2.42 16.29 6.97
C VAL A 170 1.01 15.71 6.78
N ALA A 171 0.02 16.54 6.43
CA ALA A 171 -1.35 16.10 6.27
C ALA A 171 -1.51 15.11 5.11
N GLY A 172 -0.97 15.43 3.92
CA GLY A 172 -1.09 14.57 2.73
C GLY A 172 -0.47 13.20 2.92
N THR A 173 0.70 13.15 3.54
CA THR A 173 1.36 11.87 3.84
C THR A 173 0.69 11.13 5.01
N ALA A 174 0.10 11.83 5.99
CA ALA A 174 -0.62 11.23 7.11
C ALA A 174 -1.94 10.58 6.67
N ALA A 175 -2.61 11.14 5.67
CA ALA A 175 -3.87 10.62 5.15
C ALA A 175 -3.75 9.18 4.61
N HIS A 176 -2.56 8.74 4.17
CA HIS A 176 -2.32 7.32 3.85
C HIS A 176 -2.63 6.34 5.00
N SER A 177 -2.73 6.83 6.24
CA SER A 177 -3.14 6.00 7.37
C SER A 177 -4.63 5.64 7.37
N MET A 178 -5.45 6.39 6.62
CA MET A 178 -6.92 6.34 6.66
C MET A 178 -7.49 6.56 8.08
N LEU A 179 -6.73 7.22 8.93
CA LEU A 179 -7.12 7.57 10.31
C LEU A 179 -7.40 9.07 10.42
N PRO A 180 -8.22 9.49 11.38
CA PRO A 180 -8.25 10.91 11.77
C PRO A 180 -6.84 11.39 12.07
N LEU A 181 -6.45 12.57 11.56
CA LEU A 181 -5.08 13.09 11.76
C LEU A 181 -4.73 13.39 13.20
N THR A 182 -5.73 13.44 14.08
CA THR A 182 -5.59 13.55 15.54
C THR A 182 -5.34 12.22 16.24
N ALA A 183 -5.59 11.09 15.55
CA ALA A 183 -5.45 9.77 16.14
C ALA A 183 -3.97 9.39 16.38
N PRO A 184 -3.68 8.58 17.42
CA PRO A 184 -2.39 7.92 17.55
C PRO A 184 -2.01 7.15 16.28
N LEU A 185 -0.72 7.03 15.98
CA LEU A 185 -0.15 6.39 14.79
C LEU A 185 -0.31 7.15 13.49
N SER A 186 -1.24 8.10 13.32
CA SER A 186 -1.33 8.89 12.09
C SER A 186 -0.01 9.62 11.76
N GLY A 187 0.81 9.93 12.78
CA GLY A 187 2.12 10.54 12.62
C GLY A 187 3.26 9.58 12.21
N VAL A 188 3.01 8.26 12.09
CA VAL A 188 3.99 7.28 11.57
C VAL A 188 4.19 7.49 10.08
N PHE A 189 3.09 7.60 9.33
CA PHE A 189 3.09 7.62 7.87
C PHE A 189 3.89 8.80 7.28
N PRO A 190 3.72 10.06 7.73
CA PRO A 190 4.56 11.15 7.24
C PRO A 190 6.05 10.94 7.52
N ARG A 191 6.40 10.36 8.67
CA ARG A 191 7.80 10.05 8.99
C ARG A 191 8.37 8.95 8.11
N LEU A 192 7.58 7.90 7.90
CA LEU A 192 8.00 6.74 7.12
C LEU A 192 8.10 7.09 5.63
N PHE A 193 7.02 7.57 5.02
CA PHE A 193 6.96 7.78 3.58
C PHE A 193 7.91 8.88 3.11
N THR A 194 8.02 9.98 3.85
CA THR A 194 9.01 11.02 3.52
C THR A 194 10.44 10.49 3.62
N ALA A 195 10.74 9.70 4.65
CA ALA A 195 12.07 9.12 4.79
C ALA A 195 12.37 8.04 3.73
N LEU A 196 11.37 7.23 3.35
CA LEU A 196 11.48 6.26 2.24
C LEU A 196 11.73 6.98 0.91
N ALA A 197 10.99 8.06 0.62
CA ALA A 197 11.18 8.85 -0.60
C ALA A 197 12.61 9.39 -0.72
N HIS A 198 13.20 9.85 0.37
CA HIS A 198 14.60 10.30 0.39
C HIS A 198 15.63 9.16 0.31
N ARG A 199 15.34 8.00 0.90
CA ARG A 199 16.31 6.90 1.01
C ARG A 199 16.29 5.96 -0.19
N TYR A 200 15.07 5.62 -0.68
CA TYR A 200 14.85 4.61 -1.72
C TYR A 200 14.17 5.17 -2.97
N GLY A 201 13.76 6.44 -2.94
CA GLY A 201 12.96 7.03 -4.01
C GLY A 201 11.48 6.64 -3.93
N TRP A 202 10.78 6.92 -5.02
CA TRP A 202 9.33 6.73 -5.14
C TRP A 202 9.01 6.08 -6.49
N PRO A 203 9.50 4.84 -6.72
CA PRO A 203 9.51 4.24 -8.05
C PRO A 203 8.14 3.80 -8.52
N VAL A 204 7.97 3.90 -9.84
CA VAL A 204 6.89 3.32 -10.63
C VAL A 204 7.47 2.16 -11.44
N VAL A 205 6.71 1.13 -11.69
CA VAL A 205 7.11 0.04 -12.58
C VAL A 205 6.81 0.43 -14.03
N GLU A 206 7.83 0.35 -14.90
CA GLU A 206 7.65 0.57 -16.34
C GLU A 206 6.61 -0.40 -16.91
N GLY A 207 5.65 0.12 -17.63
CA GLY A 207 4.55 -0.66 -18.21
C GLY A 207 3.45 -1.08 -17.23
N GLY A 208 3.66 -1.00 -15.91
CA GLY A 208 2.65 -1.28 -14.90
C GLY A 208 3.09 -2.24 -13.80
N SER A 209 2.37 -2.19 -12.70
CA SER A 209 2.65 -2.97 -11.49
C SER A 209 2.53 -4.48 -11.71
N ALA A 210 1.80 -4.94 -12.75
CA ALA A 210 1.67 -6.35 -13.11
C ALA A 210 3.04 -7.02 -13.35
N ALA A 211 4.03 -6.28 -13.88
CA ALA A 211 5.37 -6.82 -14.13
C ALA A 211 6.06 -7.38 -12.86
N ILE A 212 5.72 -6.86 -11.66
CA ILE A 212 6.21 -7.43 -10.39
C ILE A 212 5.69 -8.86 -10.21
N VAL A 213 4.41 -9.06 -10.49
CA VAL A 213 3.73 -10.35 -10.35
C VAL A 213 4.25 -11.34 -11.39
N ASP A 214 4.41 -10.90 -12.63
CA ASP A 214 4.94 -11.71 -13.73
C ASP A 214 6.35 -12.21 -13.40
N ALA A 215 7.19 -11.35 -12.80
CA ALA A 215 8.52 -11.73 -12.33
C ALA A 215 8.48 -12.81 -11.25
N LEU A 216 7.59 -12.66 -10.25
CA LEU A 216 7.42 -13.64 -9.17
C LEU A 216 6.92 -14.98 -9.71
N ILE A 217 5.96 -14.97 -10.64
CA ILE A 217 5.42 -16.19 -11.27
C ILE A 217 6.50 -16.88 -12.12
N THR A 218 7.26 -16.10 -12.90
CA THR A 218 8.34 -16.62 -13.73
C THR A 218 9.37 -17.36 -12.88
N GLU A 219 9.81 -16.75 -11.79
CA GLU A 219 10.77 -17.37 -10.89
C GLU A 219 10.18 -18.59 -10.18
N LEU A 220 8.94 -18.50 -9.67
CA LEU A 220 8.24 -19.62 -9.04
C LEU A 220 8.15 -20.83 -9.97
N THR A 221 7.77 -20.57 -11.24
CA THR A 221 7.64 -21.63 -12.25
C THR A 221 8.98 -22.27 -12.60
N SER A 222 10.07 -21.48 -12.64
CA SER A 222 11.43 -22.00 -12.86
C SER A 222 11.88 -22.96 -11.76
N LEU A 223 11.32 -22.82 -10.55
CA LEU A 223 11.54 -23.70 -9.39
C LEU A 223 10.55 -24.88 -9.35
N GLY A 224 9.70 -25.05 -10.37
CA GLY A 224 8.72 -26.13 -10.47
C GLY A 224 7.39 -25.85 -9.75
N GLY A 225 7.17 -24.64 -9.26
CA GLY A 225 5.87 -24.23 -8.72
C GLY A 225 4.83 -23.98 -9.81
N ARG A 226 3.56 -24.03 -9.47
CA ARG A 226 2.45 -23.81 -10.41
C ARG A 226 1.50 -22.76 -9.90
N VAL A 227 0.91 -22.00 -10.82
CA VAL A 227 -0.16 -21.03 -10.52
C VAL A 227 -1.36 -21.37 -11.40
N GLU A 228 -2.50 -21.58 -10.76
CA GLU A 228 -3.78 -21.86 -11.41
C GLU A 228 -4.74 -20.70 -11.12
N THR A 229 -5.15 -19.98 -12.14
CA THR A 229 -6.11 -18.86 -12.08
C THR A 229 -7.53 -19.34 -12.38
N GLY A 230 -8.54 -18.52 -12.09
CA GLY A 230 -9.95 -18.89 -12.24
C GLY A 230 -10.40 -19.99 -11.27
N HIS A 231 -9.62 -20.26 -10.22
CA HIS A 231 -9.88 -21.33 -9.26
C HIS A 231 -10.33 -20.79 -7.90
N LEU A 232 -11.60 -20.48 -7.78
CA LEU A 232 -12.20 -20.02 -6.51
C LEU A 232 -12.38 -21.17 -5.53
N VAL A 233 -11.59 -21.17 -4.46
CA VAL A 233 -11.75 -22.09 -3.33
C VAL A 233 -12.66 -21.47 -2.28
N LYS A 234 -13.81 -22.08 -2.02
CA LYS A 234 -14.79 -21.61 -1.04
C LYS A 234 -14.62 -22.26 0.32
N ARG A 235 -14.06 -23.45 0.38
CA ARG A 235 -13.90 -24.26 1.60
C ARG A 235 -12.50 -24.87 1.62
N LEU A 236 -11.92 -25.00 2.82
CA LEU A 236 -10.58 -25.59 2.98
C LEU A 236 -10.51 -27.06 2.54
N ASP A 237 -11.62 -27.80 2.60
CA ASP A 237 -11.67 -29.21 2.20
C ASP A 237 -11.75 -29.41 0.68
N GLU A 238 -11.90 -28.36 -0.12
CA GLU A 238 -11.80 -28.40 -1.58
C GLU A 238 -10.33 -28.43 -2.05
N LEU A 239 -9.39 -28.05 -1.17
CA LEU A 239 -7.98 -28.05 -1.51
C LEU A 239 -7.42 -29.47 -1.57
N PRO A 240 -6.50 -29.78 -2.49
CA PRO A 240 -5.81 -31.03 -2.49
C PRO A 240 -5.03 -31.25 -1.17
N PRO A 241 -4.81 -32.49 -0.75
CA PRO A 241 -4.05 -32.79 0.46
C PRO A 241 -2.67 -32.14 0.45
N ALA A 242 -2.40 -31.31 1.45
CA ALA A 242 -1.14 -30.57 1.58
C ALA A 242 -0.64 -30.62 3.02
N ARG A 243 0.70 -30.57 3.21
CA ARG A 243 1.30 -30.47 4.55
C ARG A 243 1.15 -29.08 5.17
N ALA A 244 1.01 -28.06 4.32
CA ALA A 244 0.78 -26.68 4.72
C ALA A 244 -0.11 -25.97 3.71
N VAL A 245 -1.03 -25.13 4.19
CA VAL A 245 -1.93 -24.27 3.40
C VAL A 245 -1.71 -22.83 3.84
N LEU A 246 -1.21 -22.00 2.94
CA LEU A 246 -1.00 -20.57 3.18
C LEU A 246 -2.09 -19.77 2.46
N LEU A 247 -2.78 -18.90 3.19
CA LEU A 247 -3.97 -18.22 2.75
C LEU A 247 -3.70 -16.71 2.67
N ASP A 248 -3.65 -16.18 1.45
CA ASP A 248 -3.61 -14.72 1.18
C ASP A 248 -5.04 -14.16 1.14
N VAL A 249 -5.79 -14.37 2.24
CA VAL A 249 -7.17 -13.95 2.42
C VAL A 249 -7.35 -13.19 3.73
N THR A 250 -8.48 -12.51 3.88
CA THR A 250 -8.82 -11.79 5.11
C THR A 250 -9.34 -12.72 6.22
N PRO A 251 -9.36 -12.24 7.48
CA PRO A 251 -9.99 -12.98 8.59
C PRO A 251 -11.45 -13.38 8.32
N ARG A 252 -12.23 -12.54 7.62
CA ARG A 252 -13.61 -12.84 7.24
C ARG A 252 -13.69 -14.04 6.31
N GLN A 253 -12.91 -14.05 5.25
CA GLN A 253 -12.86 -15.15 4.30
C GLN A 253 -12.35 -16.44 4.95
N LEU A 254 -11.34 -16.36 5.83
CA LEU A 254 -10.88 -17.54 6.57
C LEU A 254 -12.00 -18.16 7.43
N LEU A 255 -12.84 -17.32 8.08
CA LEU A 255 -14.00 -17.80 8.84
C LEU A 255 -15.00 -18.52 7.95
N GLU A 256 -15.32 -17.96 6.80
CA GLU A 256 -16.23 -18.54 5.80
C GLU A 256 -15.69 -19.88 5.28
N MET A 257 -14.40 -19.93 4.90
CA MET A 257 -13.75 -21.12 4.33
C MET A 257 -13.61 -22.26 5.34
N ALA A 258 -13.35 -21.95 6.60
CA ALA A 258 -13.15 -22.95 7.64
C ALA A 258 -14.49 -23.50 8.20
N GLY A 259 -15.55 -22.71 8.14
CA GLY A 259 -16.86 -23.10 8.63
C GLY A 259 -16.83 -23.72 10.04
N ASP A 260 -17.48 -24.85 10.22
CA ASP A 260 -17.58 -25.58 11.51
C ASP A 260 -16.24 -26.13 12.01
N SER A 261 -15.22 -26.22 11.16
CA SER A 261 -13.87 -26.65 11.58
C SER A 261 -13.12 -25.59 12.38
N MET A 262 -13.63 -24.34 12.38
CA MET A 262 -13.00 -23.22 13.09
C MET A 262 -13.20 -23.34 14.61
N PRO A 263 -12.11 -23.45 15.43
CA PRO A 263 -12.24 -23.45 16.87
C PRO A 263 -12.94 -22.15 17.36
N ARG A 264 -14.02 -22.30 18.12
CA ARG A 264 -14.94 -21.22 18.51
C ARG A 264 -14.23 -19.99 19.04
N ARG A 265 -13.30 -20.14 20.01
CA ARG A 265 -12.59 -19.00 20.61
C ARG A 265 -11.74 -18.22 19.59
N TYR A 266 -11.14 -18.93 18.64
CA TYR A 266 -10.34 -18.29 17.60
C TYR A 266 -11.23 -17.61 16.57
N GLY A 267 -12.33 -18.25 16.18
CA GLY A 267 -13.34 -17.66 15.30
C GLY A 267 -13.92 -16.36 15.89
N GLU A 268 -14.27 -16.35 17.18
CA GLU A 268 -14.74 -15.15 17.87
C GLU A 268 -13.65 -14.04 17.89
N ALA A 269 -12.36 -14.39 17.98
CA ALA A 269 -11.27 -13.42 17.91
C ALA A 269 -11.10 -12.83 16.51
N LEU A 270 -11.19 -13.66 15.47
CA LEU A 270 -11.16 -13.21 14.06
C LEU A 270 -12.36 -12.34 13.71
N ALA A 271 -13.57 -12.68 14.19
CA ALA A 271 -14.79 -11.90 13.96
C ALA A 271 -14.72 -10.47 14.56
N ARG A 272 -13.82 -10.23 15.51
CA ARG A 272 -13.57 -8.88 16.06
C ARG A 272 -12.57 -8.06 15.25
N TYR A 273 -12.03 -8.62 14.17
CA TYR A 273 -11.12 -7.89 13.28
C TYR A 273 -11.87 -6.74 12.61
N ARG A 274 -11.27 -5.56 12.56
CA ARG A 274 -11.89 -4.35 12.02
C ARG A 274 -11.23 -3.96 10.72
N TYR A 275 -12.05 -3.69 9.73
CA TYR A 275 -11.64 -3.09 8.47
C TYR A 275 -11.68 -1.57 8.58
N GLY A 276 -10.82 -0.91 7.79
CA GLY A 276 -10.70 0.54 7.73
C GLY A 276 -11.74 1.18 6.80
N PRO A 277 -11.65 2.49 6.56
CA PRO A 277 -12.38 3.14 5.48
C PRO A 277 -12.14 2.45 4.14
N GLY A 278 -13.11 2.55 3.24
CA GLY A 278 -12.96 2.16 1.85
C GLY A 278 -12.40 3.30 1.01
N VAL A 279 -12.19 3.01 -0.28
CA VAL A 279 -11.82 3.99 -1.28
C VAL A 279 -12.87 4.04 -2.40
N CYS A 280 -13.05 5.22 -2.98
CA CYS A 280 -13.66 5.38 -4.29
C CYS A 280 -12.56 5.84 -5.24
N LYS A 281 -12.28 5.01 -6.25
CA LYS A 281 -11.20 5.21 -7.22
C LYS A 281 -11.77 5.62 -8.57
N VAL A 282 -11.07 6.51 -9.23
CA VAL A 282 -11.38 6.89 -10.62
C VAL A 282 -10.10 6.84 -11.45
N ASP A 283 -10.20 6.26 -12.63
CA ASP A 283 -9.17 6.21 -13.65
C ASP A 283 -9.58 7.07 -14.85
N TRP A 284 -8.66 7.83 -15.42
CA TRP A 284 -8.90 8.67 -16.59
C TRP A 284 -7.90 8.41 -17.70
N ALA A 285 -8.44 8.36 -18.93
CA ALA A 285 -7.68 8.60 -20.16
C ALA A 285 -7.72 10.08 -20.47
N LEU A 286 -6.55 10.72 -20.62
CA LEU A 286 -6.44 12.17 -20.84
C LEU A 286 -5.83 12.51 -22.19
N SER A 287 -6.29 13.62 -22.80
CA SER A 287 -5.77 14.15 -24.06
C SER A 287 -4.38 14.80 -23.93
N GLY A 288 -3.89 15.03 -22.71
CA GLY A 288 -2.60 15.63 -22.39
C GLY A 288 -2.27 15.55 -20.92
N PRO A 289 -1.14 16.11 -20.46
CA PRO A 289 -0.75 16.13 -19.06
C PRO A 289 -1.70 16.99 -18.22
N VAL A 290 -1.86 16.64 -16.94
CA VAL A 290 -2.68 17.45 -16.00
C VAL A 290 -2.11 18.85 -15.87
N PRO A 291 -2.94 19.92 -16.05
CA PRO A 291 -2.49 21.31 -16.11
C PRO A 291 -2.32 21.93 -14.72
N TRP A 292 -1.56 21.27 -13.84
CA TRP A 292 -1.32 21.77 -12.48
C TRP A 292 -0.82 23.22 -12.49
N SER A 293 -1.44 24.07 -11.68
CA SER A 293 -1.01 25.47 -11.50
C SER A 293 0.39 25.54 -10.88
N ALA A 294 0.71 24.63 -9.98
CA ALA A 294 2.04 24.51 -9.37
C ALA A 294 2.96 23.64 -10.23
N GLU A 295 4.09 24.18 -10.68
CA GLU A 295 5.05 23.46 -11.54
C GLU A 295 5.56 22.17 -10.90
N GLY A 296 5.81 22.16 -9.58
CA GLY A 296 6.28 20.99 -8.87
C GLY A 296 5.33 19.79 -9.00
N CYS A 297 4.03 20.02 -9.06
CA CYS A 297 3.03 18.95 -9.24
C CYS A 297 3.10 18.32 -10.63
N ARG A 298 3.56 19.04 -11.66
CA ARG A 298 3.73 18.51 -13.03
C ARG A 298 4.87 17.48 -13.12
N ARG A 299 5.81 17.52 -12.16
CA ARG A 299 6.97 16.62 -12.12
C ARG A 299 6.82 15.48 -11.10
N ALA A 300 5.78 15.52 -10.27
CA ALA A 300 5.52 14.52 -9.26
C ALA A 300 4.72 13.36 -9.86
N VAL A 301 5.08 12.13 -9.52
CA VAL A 301 4.24 10.96 -9.85
C VAL A 301 3.03 10.91 -8.93
N THR A 302 3.18 11.23 -7.66
CA THR A 302 2.07 11.27 -6.70
C THR A 302 1.76 12.72 -6.32
N VAL A 303 0.48 13.08 -6.35
CA VAL A 303 -0.01 14.39 -5.90
C VAL A 303 -1.07 14.18 -4.82
N HIS A 304 -0.81 14.71 -3.62
CA HIS A 304 -1.74 14.69 -2.50
C HIS A 304 -2.66 15.92 -2.57
N VAL A 305 -3.82 15.75 -3.16
CA VAL A 305 -4.80 16.83 -3.36
C VAL A 305 -5.72 16.93 -2.15
N GLY A 306 -5.83 18.11 -1.56
CA GLY A 306 -6.69 18.31 -0.38
C GLY A 306 -6.58 19.69 0.25
N GLY A 307 -5.60 20.51 -0.20
CA GLY A 307 -5.39 21.86 0.31
C GLY A 307 -4.67 21.91 1.64
N THR A 308 -5.17 22.67 2.60
CA THR A 308 -4.52 22.89 3.90
C THR A 308 -4.57 21.65 4.80
N PHE A 309 -3.75 21.66 5.87
CA PHE A 309 -3.80 20.62 6.92
C PHE A 309 -5.21 20.44 7.46
N GLU A 310 -5.90 21.54 7.71
CA GLU A 310 -7.24 21.55 8.32
C GLU A 310 -8.30 20.97 7.38
N GLU A 311 -8.21 21.23 6.08
CA GLU A 311 -9.12 20.64 5.09
C GLU A 311 -8.96 19.12 5.03
N ILE A 312 -7.72 18.62 4.96
CA ILE A 312 -7.45 17.18 4.94
C ILE A 312 -7.86 16.52 6.26
N ALA A 313 -7.54 17.16 7.40
CA ALA A 313 -7.93 16.65 8.72
C ALA A 313 -9.44 16.50 8.85
N ARG A 314 -10.21 17.43 8.27
CA ARG A 314 -11.68 17.39 8.23
C ARG A 314 -12.16 16.25 7.33
N SER A 315 -11.60 16.12 6.13
CA SER A 315 -11.92 15.02 5.20
C SER A 315 -11.76 13.67 5.89
N GLU A 316 -10.61 13.42 6.51
CA GLU A 316 -10.35 12.14 7.19
C GLU A 316 -11.26 11.93 8.41
N ALA A 317 -11.60 12.99 9.15
CA ALA A 317 -12.53 12.91 10.27
C ALA A 317 -13.97 12.58 9.79
N ASP A 318 -14.41 13.18 8.70
CA ASP A 318 -15.73 12.92 8.11
C ASP A 318 -15.87 11.44 7.73
N VAL A 319 -14.90 10.89 6.98
CA VAL A 319 -14.88 9.49 6.58
C VAL A 319 -14.95 8.56 7.81
N ASN A 320 -14.12 8.82 8.82
CA ASN A 320 -14.06 7.98 10.02
C ASN A 320 -15.30 8.10 10.92
N THR A 321 -16.19 9.09 10.64
CA THR A 321 -17.49 9.23 11.31
C THR A 321 -18.66 8.82 10.41
N GLY A 322 -18.40 8.15 9.28
CA GLY A 322 -19.41 7.62 8.37
C GLY A 322 -19.99 8.66 7.40
N ARG A 323 -19.31 9.79 7.17
CA ARG A 323 -19.74 10.84 6.24
C ARG A 323 -18.83 10.89 5.02
N HIS A 324 -19.41 11.25 3.87
CA HIS A 324 -18.68 11.51 2.64
C HIS A 324 -18.28 12.99 2.62
N PRO A 325 -16.97 13.31 2.56
CA PRO A 325 -16.51 14.69 2.55
C PRO A 325 -16.90 15.38 1.25
N ASP A 326 -17.31 16.66 1.34
CA ASP A 326 -17.61 17.47 0.16
C ASP A 326 -16.33 17.86 -0.60
N ARG A 327 -15.23 18.04 0.12
CA ARG A 327 -13.89 18.29 -0.41
C ARG A 327 -12.97 17.17 0.07
N PRO A 328 -12.98 16.01 -0.62
CA PRO A 328 -12.19 14.88 -0.18
C PRO A 328 -10.68 15.12 -0.31
N TYR A 329 -9.92 14.55 0.60
CA TYR A 329 -8.52 14.26 0.29
C TYR A 329 -8.48 13.25 -0.85
N CYS A 330 -7.66 13.54 -1.86
CA CYS A 330 -7.44 12.62 -2.97
C CYS A 330 -5.95 12.30 -3.13
N LEU A 331 -5.62 11.02 -3.19
CA LEU A 331 -4.32 10.57 -3.66
C LEU A 331 -4.41 10.43 -5.18
N VAL A 332 -3.60 11.20 -5.89
CA VAL A 332 -3.55 11.22 -7.35
C VAL A 332 -2.23 10.65 -7.82
N THR A 333 -2.25 9.79 -8.82
CA THR A 333 -1.03 9.24 -9.44
C THR A 333 -1.06 9.45 -10.94
N GLN A 334 0.05 9.98 -11.47
CA GLN A 334 0.26 10.29 -12.89
C GLN A 334 1.52 9.59 -13.41
N PRO A 335 1.45 8.29 -13.73
CA PRO A 335 2.63 7.49 -14.08
C PRO A 335 3.31 7.96 -15.37
N CYS A 336 2.58 8.59 -16.29
CA CYS A 336 3.13 9.13 -17.55
C CYS A 336 4.20 10.21 -17.35
N VAL A 337 4.37 10.75 -16.15
CA VAL A 337 5.48 11.68 -15.83
C VAL A 337 6.84 11.00 -16.03
N VAL A 338 6.92 9.70 -15.80
CA VAL A 338 8.16 8.92 -15.92
C VAL A 338 8.05 7.76 -16.90
N ASP A 339 6.82 7.32 -17.26
CA ASP A 339 6.55 6.16 -18.11
C ASP A 339 5.61 6.54 -19.26
N ALA A 340 6.21 6.92 -20.39
CA ALA A 340 5.45 7.30 -21.57
C ALA A 340 4.69 6.14 -22.23
N HIS A 341 4.98 4.86 -21.86
CA HIS A 341 4.32 3.68 -22.43
C HIS A 341 2.94 3.38 -21.84
N ARG A 342 2.49 4.21 -20.87
CA ARG A 342 1.17 4.03 -20.24
C ARG A 342 0.00 4.50 -21.10
N ALA A 343 0.27 5.32 -22.11
CA ALA A 343 -0.74 5.86 -23.00
C ALA A 343 -0.18 6.08 -24.43
N PRO A 344 -1.03 6.27 -25.46
CA PRO A 344 -0.59 6.68 -26.78
C PRO A 344 0.19 7.99 -26.75
N ALA A 345 1.07 8.23 -27.73
CA ALA A 345 1.92 9.40 -27.80
C ALA A 345 1.16 10.72 -27.58
N GLY A 346 1.63 11.54 -26.65
CA GLY A 346 1.01 12.83 -26.26
C GLY A 346 -0.24 12.69 -25.38
N ARG A 347 -0.64 11.46 -25.03
CA ARG A 347 -1.76 11.17 -24.13
C ARG A 347 -1.24 10.77 -22.75
N HIS A 348 -2.11 10.79 -21.74
CA HIS A 348 -1.74 10.50 -20.37
C HIS A 348 -2.79 9.62 -19.69
N THR A 349 -2.35 8.75 -18.78
CA THR A 349 -3.21 8.12 -17.79
C THR A 349 -3.11 8.88 -16.49
N LEU A 350 -4.21 8.95 -15.79
CA LEU A 350 -4.31 9.44 -14.42
C LEU A 350 -5.20 8.48 -13.65
N TRP A 351 -4.92 8.27 -12.38
CA TRP A 351 -5.92 7.75 -11.46
C TRP A 351 -5.86 8.48 -10.12
N ALA A 352 -6.97 8.51 -9.45
CA ALA A 352 -7.06 9.00 -8.09
C ALA A 352 -8.02 8.16 -7.27
N TYR A 353 -7.83 8.14 -5.97
CA TYR A 353 -8.87 7.73 -5.05
C TYR A 353 -9.06 8.75 -3.94
N CYS A 354 -10.26 8.78 -3.38
CA CYS A 354 -10.52 9.41 -2.10
C CYS A 354 -10.98 8.36 -1.09
N HIS A 355 -10.86 8.67 0.21
CA HIS A 355 -11.39 7.83 1.25
C HIS A 355 -12.90 8.02 1.40
N VAL A 356 -13.60 6.91 1.66
CA VAL A 356 -15.05 6.86 1.90
C VAL A 356 -15.35 5.95 3.10
N PRO A 357 -16.53 6.05 3.71
CA PRO A 357 -16.95 5.08 4.71
C PRO A 357 -16.86 3.64 4.19
N ASN A 358 -16.48 2.69 5.04
CA ASN A 358 -16.39 1.28 4.66
C ASN A 358 -17.72 0.77 4.10
N GLY A 359 -17.66 0.11 2.94
CA GLY A 359 -18.85 -0.42 2.24
C GLY A 359 -19.68 0.64 1.51
N SER A 360 -19.11 1.82 1.22
CA SER A 360 -19.83 2.87 0.48
C SER A 360 -20.03 2.49 -0.98
N ASP A 361 -21.24 2.72 -1.48
CA ASP A 361 -21.62 2.64 -2.90
C ASP A 361 -21.70 4.03 -3.57
N VAL A 362 -21.30 5.08 -2.86
CA VAL A 362 -21.39 6.47 -3.35
C VAL A 362 -20.29 6.74 -4.35
N ASP A 363 -20.67 7.15 -5.57
CA ASP A 363 -19.76 7.67 -6.60
C ASP A 363 -19.25 9.06 -6.20
N MET A 364 -17.94 9.15 -5.97
CA MET A 364 -17.26 10.38 -5.58
C MET A 364 -16.60 11.11 -6.77
N THR A 365 -16.81 10.65 -8.01
CA THR A 365 -16.12 11.19 -9.22
C THR A 365 -16.19 12.68 -9.32
N GLU A 366 -17.39 13.27 -9.21
CA GLU A 366 -17.56 14.73 -9.31
C GLU A 366 -16.80 15.52 -8.23
N ARG A 367 -16.75 14.97 -7.00
CA ARG A 367 -16.02 15.61 -5.89
C ARG A 367 -14.52 15.47 -6.06
N ILE A 368 -14.03 14.33 -6.57
CA ILE A 368 -12.62 14.11 -6.89
C ILE A 368 -12.18 15.05 -8.02
N GLU A 369 -12.96 15.11 -9.11
CA GLU A 369 -12.68 15.99 -10.24
C GLU A 369 -12.71 17.46 -9.83
N ALA A 370 -13.65 17.88 -8.98
CA ALA A 370 -13.70 19.24 -8.46
C ALA A 370 -12.46 19.61 -7.64
N GLN A 371 -11.93 18.66 -6.87
CA GLN A 371 -10.69 18.87 -6.12
C GLN A 371 -9.47 18.95 -7.05
N ILE A 372 -9.38 18.13 -8.09
CA ILE A 372 -8.29 18.21 -9.08
C ILE A 372 -8.40 19.53 -9.85
N GLU A 373 -9.58 19.90 -10.33
CA GLU A 373 -9.84 21.15 -11.08
C GLU A 373 -9.46 22.40 -10.27
N ARG A 374 -9.64 22.41 -8.94
CA ARG A 374 -9.24 23.51 -8.05
C ARG A 374 -7.75 23.84 -8.19
N PHE A 375 -6.89 22.83 -8.35
CA PHE A 375 -5.44 22.98 -8.40
C PHE A 375 -4.85 22.82 -9.81
N ALA A 376 -5.67 22.34 -10.75
CA ALA A 376 -5.34 22.11 -12.14
C ALA A 376 -6.48 22.59 -13.06
N PRO A 377 -6.73 23.90 -13.17
CA PRO A 377 -7.81 24.45 -13.97
C PRO A 377 -7.72 23.99 -15.43
N GLY A 378 -8.84 23.51 -15.99
CA GLY A 378 -8.93 22.90 -17.31
C GLY A 378 -8.66 21.39 -17.34
N PHE A 379 -8.54 20.74 -16.18
CA PHE A 379 -8.38 19.29 -16.10
C PHE A 379 -9.54 18.54 -16.75
N ARG A 380 -10.79 18.98 -16.48
CA ARG A 380 -12.00 18.34 -17.01
C ARG A 380 -12.06 18.35 -18.54
N ASP A 381 -11.50 19.36 -19.17
CA ASP A 381 -11.46 19.49 -20.64
C ASP A 381 -10.51 18.47 -21.29
N LEU A 382 -9.60 17.88 -20.51
CA LEU A 382 -8.66 16.88 -20.99
C LEU A 382 -9.22 15.44 -20.92
N VAL A 383 -10.34 15.21 -20.24
CA VAL A 383 -10.88 13.88 -20.02
C VAL A 383 -11.47 13.30 -21.30
N LEU A 384 -10.86 12.22 -21.79
CA LEU A 384 -11.34 11.46 -22.95
C LEU A 384 -12.31 10.35 -22.51
N ALA A 385 -11.98 9.68 -21.41
CA ALA A 385 -12.80 8.62 -20.80
C ALA A 385 -12.44 8.50 -19.33
N ARG A 386 -13.36 7.91 -18.55
CA ARG A 386 -13.16 7.59 -17.13
C ARG A 386 -13.76 6.24 -16.79
N SER A 387 -13.23 5.62 -15.75
CA SER A 387 -13.77 4.42 -15.11
C SER A 387 -13.79 4.65 -13.61
N THR A 388 -14.93 4.45 -12.97
CA THR A 388 -15.11 4.64 -11.53
C THR A 388 -15.30 3.29 -10.84
N CYS A 389 -14.70 3.13 -9.68
CA CYS A 389 -14.80 1.98 -8.81
C CYS A 389 -15.15 2.47 -7.39
N THR A 390 -16.36 2.19 -6.92
CA THR A 390 -16.81 2.50 -5.55
C THR A 390 -16.20 1.51 -4.57
N ALA A 391 -16.36 1.75 -3.26
CA ALA A 391 -15.84 0.81 -2.26
C ALA A 391 -16.51 -0.58 -2.33
N VAL A 392 -17.76 -0.65 -2.77
CA VAL A 392 -18.47 -1.92 -3.04
C VAL A 392 -17.88 -2.62 -4.27
N ASP A 393 -17.59 -1.86 -5.33
CA ASP A 393 -16.96 -2.39 -6.55
C ASP A 393 -15.53 -2.88 -6.27
N GLU A 394 -14.77 -2.19 -5.42
CA GLU A 394 -13.44 -2.62 -4.99
C GLU A 394 -13.49 -3.98 -4.28
N GLU A 395 -14.47 -4.21 -3.40
CA GLU A 395 -14.67 -5.50 -2.75
C GLU A 395 -15.09 -6.58 -3.75
N ALA A 396 -15.98 -6.26 -4.70
CA ALA A 396 -16.39 -7.19 -5.75
C ALA A 396 -15.23 -7.60 -6.66
N HIS A 397 -14.34 -6.65 -6.96
CA HIS A 397 -13.14 -6.85 -7.76
C HIS A 397 -12.06 -7.66 -7.03
N ASN A 398 -11.88 -7.42 -5.72
CA ASN A 398 -10.96 -8.14 -4.86
C ASN A 398 -11.61 -8.39 -3.50
N PRO A 399 -12.07 -9.62 -3.22
CA PRO A 399 -12.75 -9.95 -1.97
C PRO A 399 -11.92 -9.72 -0.69
N SER A 400 -10.62 -9.49 -0.83
CA SER A 400 -9.74 -9.09 0.30
C SER A 400 -9.88 -7.60 0.65
N TYR A 401 -10.51 -6.79 -0.19
CA TYR A 401 -10.79 -5.37 0.06
C TYR A 401 -12.16 -5.20 0.72
N VAL A 402 -12.32 -5.75 1.91
CA VAL A 402 -13.59 -5.76 2.64
C VAL A 402 -14.15 -4.35 2.86
N GLY A 403 -15.29 -4.04 2.23
CA GLY A 403 -15.87 -2.70 2.23
C GLY A 403 -15.02 -1.65 1.53
N GLY A 404 -14.15 -2.08 0.60
CA GLY A 404 -13.22 -1.21 -0.13
C GLY A 404 -11.94 -0.85 0.64
N ASP A 405 -11.68 -1.50 1.79
CA ASP A 405 -10.45 -1.29 2.55
C ASP A 405 -9.24 -1.95 1.86
N ILE A 406 -8.51 -1.17 1.08
CA ILE A 406 -7.31 -1.61 0.34
C ILE A 406 -6.12 -1.97 1.24
N ASN A 407 -6.17 -1.66 2.55
CA ASN A 407 -5.13 -2.00 3.54
C ASN A 407 -5.40 -3.35 4.24
N ALA A 408 -6.55 -3.98 3.98
CA ALA A 408 -7.02 -5.22 4.60
C ALA A 408 -7.02 -5.16 6.14
N GLY A 409 -7.36 -4.01 6.70
CA GLY A 409 -7.55 -3.82 8.13
C GLY A 409 -7.17 -2.44 8.66
N ALA A 410 -8.00 -1.91 9.56
CA ALA A 410 -7.82 -0.60 10.17
C ALA A 410 -6.47 -0.47 10.90
N ALA A 411 -5.76 0.62 10.68
CA ALA A 411 -4.44 0.90 11.27
C ALA A 411 -4.53 1.40 12.72
N THR A 412 -5.45 0.84 13.54
CA THR A 412 -5.55 1.18 14.96
C THR A 412 -4.38 0.61 15.75
N LEU A 413 -3.98 1.28 16.84
CA LEU A 413 -2.86 0.87 17.68
C LEU A 413 -2.96 -0.61 18.12
N ARG A 414 -4.15 -1.02 18.57
CA ARG A 414 -4.38 -2.40 19.00
C ARG A 414 -4.15 -3.38 17.83
N GLN A 415 -4.69 -3.06 16.66
CA GLN A 415 -4.64 -3.97 15.52
C GLN A 415 -3.27 -3.99 14.85
N MET A 416 -2.54 -2.88 14.86
CA MET A 416 -1.14 -2.86 14.41
C MET A 416 -0.24 -3.80 15.23
N ILE A 417 -0.51 -3.93 16.53
CA ILE A 417 0.28 -4.83 17.41
C ILE A 417 -0.24 -6.27 17.37
N PHE A 418 -1.56 -6.46 17.32
CA PHE A 418 -2.21 -7.76 17.54
C PHE A 418 -3.03 -8.23 16.33
N ARG A 419 -2.57 -7.98 15.11
CA ARG A 419 -3.25 -8.49 13.92
C ARG A 419 -2.79 -9.91 13.57
N PRO A 420 -3.67 -10.77 13.04
CA PRO A 420 -5.13 -10.61 13.02
C PRO A 420 -5.74 -10.87 14.40
N THR A 421 -5.01 -11.54 15.28
CA THR A 421 -5.41 -11.89 16.66
C THR A 421 -4.20 -11.82 17.61
N ALA A 422 -4.44 -11.76 18.91
CA ALA A 422 -3.40 -11.70 19.96
C ALA A 422 -2.71 -13.08 20.18
N ARG A 423 -2.25 -13.75 19.12
CA ARG A 423 -1.45 -14.98 19.20
C ARG A 423 0.05 -14.64 19.17
N TRP A 424 0.88 -15.50 19.77
CA TRP A 424 2.33 -15.32 19.73
C TRP A 424 2.86 -15.32 18.30
N ASP A 425 2.47 -16.31 17.49
CA ASP A 425 2.74 -16.34 16.06
C ASP A 425 1.50 -15.84 15.31
N PRO A 426 1.57 -14.67 14.63
CA PRO A 426 0.42 -14.07 13.97
C PRO A 426 0.03 -14.75 12.66
N TYR A 427 0.97 -15.51 12.08
CA TYR A 427 0.76 -16.17 10.79
C TYR A 427 0.06 -17.51 10.96
N ARG A 428 0.25 -18.20 12.10
CA ARG A 428 -0.40 -19.48 12.39
C ARG A 428 -1.85 -19.29 12.80
N THR A 429 -2.74 -20.01 12.15
CA THR A 429 -4.14 -20.09 12.57
C THR A 429 -4.32 -21.11 13.73
N ALA A 430 -5.56 -21.28 14.20
CA ALA A 430 -5.87 -22.36 15.14
C ALA A 430 -6.11 -23.72 14.44
N LEU A 431 -6.12 -23.73 13.10
CA LEU A 431 -6.18 -24.95 12.30
C LEU A 431 -4.76 -25.44 12.01
N ARG A 432 -4.50 -26.72 12.29
CA ARG A 432 -3.17 -27.31 12.10
C ARG A 432 -2.77 -27.23 10.62
N GLY A 433 -1.55 -26.77 10.36
CA GLY A 433 -1.00 -26.64 9.00
C GLY A 433 -1.62 -25.55 8.16
N VAL A 434 -2.47 -24.68 8.74
CA VAL A 434 -3.11 -23.53 8.02
C VAL A 434 -2.53 -22.22 8.54
N TYR A 435 -2.08 -21.38 7.61
CA TYR A 435 -1.43 -20.09 7.87
C TYR A 435 -2.13 -18.96 7.14
N LEU A 436 -2.14 -17.76 7.72
CA LEU A 436 -2.50 -16.52 7.02
C LEU A 436 -1.23 -15.82 6.54
N CYS A 437 -1.23 -15.39 5.27
CA CYS A 437 -0.12 -14.67 4.65
C CYS A 437 -0.54 -13.33 4.01
N SER A 438 -1.79 -12.90 4.23
CA SER A 438 -2.31 -11.65 3.70
C SER A 438 -1.90 -10.42 4.49
N ALA A 439 -2.22 -9.23 3.96
CA ALA A 439 -2.06 -7.96 4.64
C ALA A 439 -2.83 -7.83 5.98
N ALA A 440 -3.71 -8.79 6.30
CA ALA A 440 -4.32 -8.90 7.62
C ALA A 440 -3.33 -9.41 8.70
N THR A 441 -2.13 -9.86 8.32
CA THR A 441 -1.02 -10.20 9.23
C THR A 441 0.04 -9.09 9.28
N PRO A 442 0.97 -9.10 10.25
CA PRO A 442 2.07 -8.13 10.24
C PRO A 442 2.92 -8.19 8.96
N PRO A 443 3.41 -7.05 8.48
CA PRO A 443 3.28 -5.70 9.00
C PRO A 443 2.00 -4.98 8.58
N GLY A 444 1.19 -5.53 7.67
CA GLY A 444 -0.02 -4.93 7.17
C GLY A 444 -0.03 -4.69 5.67
N GLY A 445 -0.77 -3.66 5.22
CA GLY A 445 -0.91 -3.32 3.80
C GLY A 445 0.35 -2.74 3.16
N GLY A 446 0.46 -2.93 1.85
CA GLY A 446 1.57 -2.45 1.01
C GLY A 446 2.21 -3.57 0.20
N VAL A 447 2.87 -3.19 -0.90
CA VAL A 447 3.61 -4.12 -1.75
C VAL A 447 5.02 -4.30 -1.18
N HIS A 448 5.14 -5.20 -0.23
CA HIS A 448 6.41 -5.53 0.45
C HIS A 448 6.63 -7.04 0.63
N GLY A 449 5.62 -7.90 0.39
CA GLY A 449 5.73 -9.37 0.49
C GLY A 449 6.03 -9.94 1.88
N MET A 450 6.18 -9.10 2.90
CA MET A 450 6.62 -9.53 4.24
C MET A 450 5.61 -10.41 4.97
N CYS A 451 4.30 -10.21 4.73
CA CYS A 451 3.27 -11.09 5.29
C CYS A 451 3.45 -12.52 4.75
N GLY A 452 3.71 -12.63 3.44
CA GLY A 452 4.01 -13.89 2.77
C GLY A 452 5.27 -14.55 3.30
N LEU A 453 6.37 -13.78 3.38
CA LEU A 453 7.65 -14.26 3.92
C LEU A 453 7.52 -14.76 5.36
N GLY A 454 6.80 -14.04 6.22
CA GLY A 454 6.56 -14.41 7.61
C GLY A 454 5.79 -15.72 7.73
N ALA A 455 4.71 -15.87 6.97
CA ALA A 455 3.90 -17.09 6.94
C ALA A 455 4.68 -18.30 6.40
N ALA A 456 5.45 -18.12 5.32
CA ALA A 456 6.28 -19.17 4.75
C ALA A 456 7.36 -19.63 5.74
N ARG A 457 8.02 -18.70 6.46
CA ARG A 457 8.97 -19.06 7.54
C ARG A 457 8.32 -19.85 8.65
N ALA A 458 7.13 -19.48 9.09
CA ALA A 458 6.38 -20.21 10.10
C ALA A 458 6.03 -21.64 9.62
N ALA A 459 5.63 -21.80 8.37
CA ALA A 459 5.34 -23.09 7.75
C ALA A 459 6.60 -23.96 7.62
N LEU A 460 7.72 -23.42 7.11
CA LEU A 460 9.00 -24.12 6.95
C LEU A 460 9.54 -24.61 8.29
N HIS A 461 9.43 -23.83 9.34
CA HIS A 461 9.82 -24.25 10.69
C HIS A 461 9.03 -25.49 11.14
N GLU A 462 7.71 -25.52 10.89
CA GLU A 462 6.86 -26.67 11.25
C GLU A 462 7.11 -27.90 10.36
N LEU A 463 7.46 -27.68 9.10
CA LEU A 463 7.80 -28.73 8.14
C LEU A 463 9.21 -29.34 8.36
N GLY A 464 9.99 -28.83 9.30
CA GLY A 464 11.34 -29.30 9.59
C GLY A 464 12.43 -28.75 8.66
N HIS A 465 12.13 -27.73 7.86
CA HIS A 465 13.07 -27.04 6.95
C HIS A 465 13.71 -25.78 7.57
N GLY A 466 13.70 -25.65 8.89
CA GLY A 466 14.16 -24.43 9.60
C GLY A 466 15.63 -24.05 9.41
N GLY A 467 16.47 -24.95 8.86
CA GLY A 467 17.87 -24.66 8.54
C GLY A 467 18.14 -24.13 7.13
N ALA A 468 17.13 -24.11 6.26
CA ALA A 468 17.28 -23.73 4.84
C ALA A 468 17.05 -22.24 4.55
N LEU A 469 16.84 -21.41 5.59
CA LEU A 469 16.56 -19.99 5.41
C LEU A 469 17.84 -19.16 5.53
N PRO A 470 18.12 -18.22 4.58
CA PRO A 470 19.13 -17.21 4.80
C PRO A 470 18.80 -16.41 6.07
N ALA A 471 19.82 -16.15 6.88
CA ALA A 471 19.67 -15.30 8.05
C ALA A 471 19.13 -13.94 7.59
N ALA A 472 18.14 -13.39 8.30
CA ALA A 472 17.71 -12.03 8.08
C ALA A 472 18.89 -11.10 8.39
N SER A 473 19.56 -10.60 7.34
CA SER A 473 20.65 -9.62 7.43
C SER A 473 20.10 -8.23 7.80
#